data_7c44dcb4551c913e9b6b437e0ab12f60
#
_entry.id   7c44dcb4551c913e9b6b437e0ab12f60
#
_cell.length_a   1.000
_cell.length_b   1.000
_cell.length_c   1.000
_cell.angle_alpha   90.00
_cell.angle_beta   90.00
_cell.angle_gamma   90.00
#
_symmetry.space_group_name_H-M   'P 1'
#
loop_
_entity.id
_entity.type
_entity.pdbx_description
1 polymer ?
#
loop_
_entity_poly.entity_id
_entity_poly.type
_entity_poly.pdbx_seq_one_letter_code
_entity_poly.pdbx_strand_id
1 'polypeptide(L)'
;MAITGDPAFMRFIGGVYDRQENWSRIMRYIGHWDCFGFGLFAVEEKSTGRYVGNVGLARFERGLGPDFDPFPECGWMVAQWAEGQGYATEAMSAALAWYERNFGSGRQVCMIDLANEASLRLAEKLGFRSYREAVSRGHPVLLHERNASPNAR
;
A
#
# COMPACT_ATOMS: atom_id res chain seq x y z
N MET A 1 -0.14 -7.43 -16.25
CA MET A 1 -0.77 -8.75 -16.06
C MET A 1 0.16 -9.79 -15.43
N ALA A 2 1.47 -9.73 -15.58
CA ALA A 2 2.37 -10.76 -15.03
C ALA A 2 2.41 -10.84 -13.48
N ILE A 3 2.26 -9.72 -12.78
CA ILE A 3 2.40 -9.68 -11.31
C ILE A 3 1.13 -10.20 -10.60
N THR A 4 -0.04 -9.85 -11.09
CA THR A 4 -1.32 -10.24 -10.47
C THR A 4 -1.78 -11.65 -10.83
N GLY A 5 -1.06 -12.32 -11.70
CA GLY A 5 -1.29 -13.71 -12.10
C GLY A 5 -0.48 -14.74 -11.29
N ASP A 6 0.42 -14.31 -10.41
CA ASP A 6 1.25 -15.23 -9.61
C ASP A 6 0.57 -15.52 -8.25
N PRO A 7 0.14 -16.79 -7.99
CA PRO A 7 -0.54 -17.15 -6.75
C PRO A 7 0.31 -16.94 -5.49
N ALA A 8 1.62 -17.18 -5.57
CA ALA A 8 2.52 -17.03 -4.44
C ALA A 8 2.66 -15.56 -4.04
N PHE A 9 2.73 -14.68 -5.02
CA PHE A 9 2.77 -13.24 -4.84
C PHE A 9 1.44 -12.69 -4.32
N MET A 10 0.32 -13.15 -4.89
CA MET A 10 -1.01 -12.63 -4.59
C MET A 10 -1.62 -13.16 -3.29
N ARG A 11 -0.99 -14.12 -2.61
CA ARG A 11 -1.55 -14.77 -1.41
C ARG A 11 -1.94 -13.81 -0.28
N PHE A 12 -1.21 -12.68 -0.12
CA PHE A 12 -1.50 -11.68 0.90
C PHE A 12 -2.30 -10.47 0.36
N ILE A 13 -2.61 -10.45 -0.93
CA ILE A 13 -3.19 -9.27 -1.60
C ILE A 13 -4.63 -9.56 -2.11
N GLY A 14 -5.20 -10.69 -1.71
CA GLY A 14 -6.58 -11.05 -2.06
C GLY A 14 -6.72 -12.09 -3.17
N GLY A 15 -5.63 -12.80 -3.52
CA GLY A 15 -5.64 -13.87 -4.51
C GLY A 15 -5.37 -13.39 -5.94
N VAL A 16 -5.26 -14.36 -6.86
CA VAL A 16 -5.03 -14.09 -8.29
C VAL A 16 -6.24 -13.41 -8.89
N TYR A 17 -6.00 -12.34 -9.62
CA TYR A 17 -7.04 -11.61 -10.32
C TYR A 17 -7.11 -12.01 -11.80
N ASP A 18 -8.31 -12.23 -12.28
CA ASP A 18 -8.58 -12.38 -13.71
C ASP A 18 -8.47 -11.04 -14.47
N ARG A 19 -8.68 -11.07 -15.77
CA ARG A 19 -8.60 -9.87 -16.60
C ARG A 19 -9.65 -8.82 -16.21
N GLN A 20 -10.87 -9.23 -15.90
CA GLN A 20 -11.97 -8.34 -15.54
C GLN A 20 -11.73 -7.68 -14.19
N GLU A 21 -11.25 -8.45 -13.23
CA GLU A 21 -10.89 -7.95 -11.90
C GLU A 21 -9.73 -6.93 -11.97
N ASN A 22 -8.70 -7.22 -12.77
CA ASN A 22 -7.59 -6.29 -13.00
C ASN A 22 -8.06 -5.00 -13.67
N TRP A 23 -8.94 -5.10 -14.68
CA TRP A 23 -9.55 -3.93 -15.32
C TRP A 23 -10.34 -3.09 -14.30
N SER A 24 -11.18 -3.72 -13.50
CA SER A 24 -11.97 -3.04 -12.46
C SER A 24 -11.09 -2.35 -11.42
N ARG A 25 -9.93 -2.93 -11.08
CA ARG A 25 -8.95 -2.31 -10.18
C ARG A 25 -8.34 -1.06 -10.78
N ILE A 26 -7.95 -1.10 -12.05
CA ILE A 26 -7.41 0.08 -12.77
C ILE A 26 -8.44 1.19 -12.79
N MET A 27 -9.69 0.90 -13.10
CA MET A 27 -10.77 1.89 -13.09
C MET A 27 -10.97 2.50 -11.70
N ARG A 28 -10.92 1.69 -10.64
CA ARG A 28 -11.00 2.20 -9.25
C ARG A 28 -9.81 3.09 -8.90
N TYR A 29 -8.61 2.76 -9.35
CA TYR A 29 -7.43 3.62 -9.09
C TYR A 29 -7.55 4.96 -9.79
N ILE A 30 -7.99 4.97 -11.05
CA ILE A 30 -8.23 6.22 -11.81
C ILE A 30 -9.31 7.05 -11.11
N GLY A 31 -10.47 6.46 -10.80
CA GLY A 31 -11.54 7.15 -10.09
C GLY A 31 -11.14 7.65 -8.70
N HIS A 32 -10.30 6.90 -7.98
CA HIS A 32 -9.78 7.33 -6.68
C HIS A 32 -8.89 8.59 -6.82
N TRP A 33 -8.00 8.62 -7.82
CA TRP A 33 -7.18 9.79 -8.11
C TRP A 33 -8.03 11.01 -8.45
N ASP A 34 -9.07 10.83 -9.26
CA ASP A 34 -9.99 11.89 -9.65
C ASP A 34 -10.78 12.44 -8.45
N CYS A 35 -11.29 11.55 -7.58
CA CYS A 35 -12.10 11.94 -6.43
C CYS A 35 -11.29 12.57 -5.27
N PHE A 36 -10.07 12.10 -5.02
CA PHE A 36 -9.31 12.45 -3.81
C PHE A 36 -8.01 13.22 -4.09
N GLY A 37 -7.54 13.27 -5.32
CA GLY A 37 -6.27 13.89 -5.70
C GLY A 37 -5.03 13.13 -5.24
N PHE A 38 -5.18 11.93 -4.69
CA PHE A 38 -4.10 11.00 -4.32
C PHE A 38 -4.51 9.56 -4.57
N GLY A 39 -3.56 8.65 -4.58
CA GLY A 39 -3.83 7.24 -4.86
C GLY A 39 -2.56 6.41 -4.94
N LEU A 40 -2.65 5.26 -5.59
CA LEU A 40 -1.51 4.40 -5.83
C LEU A 40 -0.76 4.84 -7.10
N PHE A 41 0.55 4.95 -6.98
CA PHE A 41 1.48 5.19 -8.09
C PHE A 41 1.92 3.87 -8.71
N ALA A 42 2.10 3.84 -10.02
CA ALA A 42 2.87 2.80 -10.68
C ALA A 42 4.36 3.06 -10.48
N VAL A 43 5.11 2.02 -10.15
CA VAL A 43 6.56 2.08 -9.95
C VAL A 43 7.26 1.35 -11.08
N GLU A 44 8.23 1.99 -11.70
CA GLU A 44 9.05 1.44 -12.77
C GLU A 44 10.54 1.55 -12.44
N GLU A 45 11.30 0.54 -12.81
CA GLU A 45 12.76 0.57 -12.72
C GLU A 45 13.32 1.54 -13.77
N LYS A 46 14.06 2.55 -13.34
CA LYS A 46 14.56 3.62 -14.23
C LYS A 46 15.46 3.13 -15.36
N SER A 47 16.26 2.10 -15.10
CA SER A 47 17.25 1.59 -16.06
C SER A 47 16.61 0.81 -17.21
N THR A 48 15.48 0.17 -16.98
CA THR A 48 14.86 -0.76 -17.93
C THR A 48 13.44 -0.39 -18.35
N GLY A 49 12.75 0.48 -17.60
CA GLY A 49 11.33 0.74 -17.74
C GLY A 49 10.45 -0.42 -17.28
N ARG A 50 11.03 -1.44 -16.65
CA ARG A 50 10.28 -2.59 -16.17
C ARG A 50 9.38 -2.23 -15.00
N TYR A 51 8.11 -2.63 -15.09
CA TYR A 51 7.14 -2.39 -14.02
C TYR A 51 7.51 -3.16 -12.75
N VAL A 52 7.69 -2.43 -11.66
CA VAL A 52 8.05 -2.95 -10.33
C VAL A 52 6.81 -3.27 -9.51
N GLY A 53 5.80 -2.41 -9.56
CA GLY A 53 4.60 -2.58 -8.73
C GLY A 53 3.79 -1.30 -8.54
N ASN A 54 2.97 -1.30 -7.51
CA ASN A 54 2.19 -0.14 -7.09
C ASN A 54 2.46 0.19 -5.64
N VAL A 55 2.60 1.47 -5.33
CA VAL A 55 2.71 1.97 -3.95
C VAL A 55 1.94 3.27 -3.80
N GLY A 56 1.50 3.59 -2.61
CA GLY A 56 0.86 4.88 -2.33
C GLY A 56 -0.12 4.83 -1.18
N LEU A 57 -1.03 5.79 -1.18
CA LEU A 57 -2.06 5.92 -0.16
C LEU A 57 -3.43 5.94 -0.83
N ALA A 58 -4.44 5.35 -0.19
CA ALA A 58 -5.81 5.39 -0.68
C ALA A 58 -6.81 5.33 0.46
N ARG A 59 -8.06 5.63 0.17
CA ARG A 59 -9.20 5.34 1.03
C ARG A 59 -9.90 4.10 0.51
N PHE A 60 -9.84 3.03 1.28
CA PHE A 60 -10.39 1.75 0.84
C PHE A 60 -11.72 1.39 1.48
N GLU A 61 -12.12 2.10 2.54
CA GLU A 61 -13.39 1.87 3.29
C GLU A 61 -13.56 0.39 3.65
N ARG A 62 -12.62 -0.12 4.46
CA ARG A 62 -12.49 -1.55 4.79
C ARG A 62 -13.57 -2.06 5.73
N GLY A 63 -14.26 -1.17 6.46
CA GLY A 63 -15.18 -1.55 7.53
C GLY A 63 -14.43 -2.01 8.79
N LEU A 64 -13.23 -1.51 9.03
CA LEU A 64 -12.40 -1.87 10.19
C LEU A 64 -12.62 -0.96 11.40
N GLY A 65 -13.42 0.08 11.25
CA GLY A 65 -13.84 0.96 12.33
C GLY A 65 -13.30 2.39 12.24
N PRO A 66 -13.78 3.27 13.15
CA PRO A 66 -13.48 4.70 13.11
C PRO A 66 -12.02 5.04 13.41
N ASP A 67 -11.27 4.12 13.95
CA ASP A 67 -9.84 4.25 14.22
C ASP A 67 -8.97 3.88 13.00
N PHE A 68 -9.58 3.39 11.90
CA PHE A 68 -8.87 2.99 10.67
C PHE A 68 -9.45 3.63 9.41
N ASP A 69 -10.74 3.43 9.13
CA ASP A 69 -11.38 3.76 7.85
C ASP A 69 -11.28 5.24 7.42
N PRO A 70 -11.36 6.25 8.33
CA PRO A 70 -11.25 7.65 7.94
C PRO A 70 -9.85 8.11 7.53
N PHE A 71 -8.81 7.30 7.78
CA PHE A 71 -7.43 7.68 7.54
C PHE A 71 -6.92 7.17 6.19
N PRO A 72 -5.97 7.89 5.55
CA PRO A 72 -5.32 7.40 4.35
C PRO A 72 -4.54 6.12 4.66
N GLU A 73 -4.90 5.04 3.94
CA GLU A 73 -4.27 3.74 4.09
C GLU A 73 -3.11 3.60 3.11
N CYS A 74 -1.93 3.33 3.63
CA CYS A 74 -0.75 3.02 2.84
C CYS A 74 -0.81 1.59 2.31
N GLY A 75 -0.52 1.43 1.03
CA GLY A 75 -0.45 0.14 0.37
C GLY A 75 0.77 0.04 -0.54
N TRP A 76 1.34 -1.15 -0.59
CA TRP A 76 2.46 -1.49 -1.47
C TRP A 76 2.31 -2.91 -2.01
N MET A 77 2.64 -3.05 -3.25
CA MET A 77 2.66 -4.30 -3.99
C MET A 77 3.86 -4.25 -4.94
N VAL A 78 4.87 -5.07 -4.70
CA VAL A 78 6.11 -5.09 -5.47
C VAL A 78 6.31 -6.47 -6.06
N ALA A 79 6.68 -6.56 -7.33
CA ALA A 79 6.93 -7.82 -8.02
C ALA A 79 7.98 -8.67 -7.30
N GLN A 80 7.82 -9.98 -7.30
CA GLN A 80 8.72 -10.91 -6.64
C GLN A 80 10.19 -10.71 -7.06
N TRP A 81 10.44 -10.48 -8.35
CA TRP A 81 11.80 -10.24 -8.88
C TRP A 81 12.47 -8.98 -8.29
N ALA A 82 11.67 -8.03 -7.79
CA ALA A 82 12.14 -6.76 -7.21
C ALA A 82 12.18 -6.76 -5.68
N GLU A 83 11.78 -7.86 -5.06
CA GLU A 83 11.82 -7.99 -3.60
C GLU A 83 13.26 -7.97 -3.07
N GLY A 84 13.45 -7.45 -1.86
CA GLY A 84 14.76 -7.39 -1.21
C GLY A 84 15.76 -6.37 -1.80
N GLN A 85 15.39 -5.66 -2.87
CA GLN A 85 16.28 -4.70 -3.56
C GLN A 85 16.06 -3.24 -3.16
N GLY A 86 15.20 -2.98 -2.16
CA GLY A 86 14.95 -1.63 -1.66
C GLY A 86 13.86 -0.85 -2.38
N TYR A 87 13.34 -1.33 -3.51
CA TYR A 87 12.32 -0.62 -4.31
C TYR A 87 11.08 -0.21 -3.49
N ALA A 88 10.54 -1.11 -2.67
CA ALA A 88 9.36 -0.81 -1.86
C ALA A 88 9.63 0.31 -0.84
N THR A 89 10.81 0.29 -0.20
CA THR A 89 11.20 1.31 0.77
C THR A 89 11.38 2.66 0.10
N GLU A 90 12.11 2.71 -1.02
CA GLU A 90 12.35 3.95 -1.78
C GLU A 90 11.03 4.55 -2.28
N ALA A 91 10.22 3.74 -2.96
CA ALA A 91 8.98 4.19 -3.56
C ALA A 91 7.94 4.63 -2.51
N MET A 92 7.76 3.88 -1.42
CA MET A 92 6.85 4.27 -0.35
C MET A 92 7.33 5.51 0.40
N SER A 93 8.63 5.67 0.65
CA SER A 93 9.17 6.88 1.25
C SER A 93 8.90 8.11 0.38
N ALA A 94 9.06 7.99 -0.94
CA ALA A 94 8.74 9.05 -1.89
C ALA A 94 7.24 9.37 -1.92
N ALA A 95 6.38 8.34 -1.92
CA ALA A 95 4.92 8.51 -1.91
C ALA A 95 4.42 9.18 -0.62
N LEU A 96 4.95 8.77 0.53
CA LEU A 96 4.65 9.40 1.83
C LEU A 96 5.07 10.87 1.85
N ALA A 97 6.29 11.18 1.45
CA ALA A 97 6.79 12.54 1.39
C ALA A 97 5.98 13.42 0.40
N TRP A 98 5.58 12.85 -0.74
CA TRP A 98 4.69 13.54 -1.68
C TRP A 98 3.32 13.80 -1.08
N TYR A 99 2.72 12.80 -0.42
CA TYR A 99 1.42 12.95 0.25
C TYR A 99 1.46 14.04 1.32
N GLU A 100 2.46 14.02 2.20
CA GLU A 100 2.62 14.99 3.27
C GLU A 100 2.79 16.43 2.76
N ARG A 101 3.51 16.63 1.66
CA ARG A 101 3.66 17.95 1.04
C ARG A 101 2.37 18.49 0.44
N ASN A 102 1.50 17.63 -0.09
CA ASN A 102 0.30 18.07 -0.80
C ASN A 102 -0.96 18.08 0.05
N PHE A 103 -1.04 17.22 1.06
CA PHE A 103 -2.23 17.01 1.91
C PHE A 103 -1.98 17.27 3.39
N GLY A 104 -0.77 17.58 3.77
CA GLY A 104 -0.36 17.86 5.16
C GLY A 104 0.05 16.59 5.91
N SER A 105 0.71 16.83 7.04
CA SER A 105 1.08 15.79 7.99
C SER A 105 -0.13 15.37 8.81
N GLY A 106 -0.32 14.08 8.97
CA GLY A 106 -1.41 13.51 9.73
C GLY A 106 -1.20 12.03 9.98
N ARG A 107 -2.18 11.43 10.63
CA ARG A 107 -2.20 10.00 10.86
C ARG A 107 -2.40 9.24 9.54
N GLN A 108 -1.55 8.28 9.29
CA GLN A 108 -1.60 7.34 8.18
C GLN A 108 -1.67 5.93 8.76
N VAL A 109 -2.38 5.03 8.09
CA VAL A 109 -2.58 3.67 8.56
C VAL A 109 -2.14 2.66 7.51
N CYS A 110 -1.88 1.43 7.91
CA CYS A 110 -1.80 0.29 7.00
C CYS A 110 -2.26 -0.99 7.69
N MET A 111 -2.69 -1.95 6.89
CA MET A 111 -3.17 -3.25 7.30
C MET A 111 -2.27 -4.32 6.69
N ILE A 112 -1.75 -5.23 7.52
CA ILE A 112 -0.80 -6.26 7.09
C ILE A 112 -1.23 -7.60 7.67
N ASP A 113 -1.26 -8.64 6.83
CA ASP A 113 -1.45 -10.02 7.26
C ASP A 113 -0.32 -10.44 8.20
N LEU A 114 -0.66 -11.09 9.31
CA LEU A 114 0.31 -11.51 10.34
C LEU A 114 1.43 -12.42 9.80
N ALA A 115 1.16 -13.17 8.73
CA ALA A 115 2.13 -14.03 8.08
C ALA A 115 3.02 -13.30 7.05
N ASN A 116 2.74 -12.02 6.75
CA ASN A 116 3.51 -11.25 5.77
C ASN A 116 4.67 -10.50 6.44
N GLU A 117 5.68 -11.25 6.87
CA GLU A 117 6.86 -10.71 7.57
C GLU A 117 7.59 -9.61 6.76
N ALA A 118 7.65 -9.73 5.43
CA ALA A 118 8.32 -8.75 4.59
C ALA A 118 7.64 -7.39 4.68
N SER A 119 6.30 -7.36 4.63
CA SER A 119 5.52 -6.14 4.79
C SER A 119 5.56 -5.59 6.22
N LEU A 120 5.59 -6.45 7.24
CA LEU A 120 5.75 -6.04 8.64
C LEU A 120 7.08 -5.30 8.83
N ARG A 121 8.20 -5.85 8.33
CA ARG A 121 9.52 -5.20 8.36
C ARG A 121 9.55 -3.88 7.59
N LEU A 122 8.85 -3.82 6.45
CA LEU A 122 8.77 -2.57 5.68
C LEU A 122 7.98 -1.50 6.43
N ALA A 123 6.83 -1.85 7.01
CA ALA A 123 6.05 -0.92 7.82
C ALA A 123 6.88 -0.32 8.96
N GLU A 124 7.62 -1.15 9.69
CA GLU A 124 8.51 -0.70 10.76
C GLU A 124 9.58 0.30 10.26
N LYS A 125 10.23 -0.02 9.12
CA LYS A 125 11.22 0.87 8.49
C LYS A 125 10.61 2.22 8.06
N LEU A 126 9.34 2.24 7.67
CA LEU A 126 8.61 3.46 7.31
C LEU A 126 8.06 4.23 8.52
N GLY A 127 8.31 3.73 9.75
CA GLY A 127 7.90 4.38 10.99
C GLY A 127 6.47 4.05 11.45
N PHE A 128 5.86 3.03 10.88
CA PHE A 128 4.58 2.52 11.37
C PHE A 128 4.77 1.70 12.63
N ARG A 129 3.79 1.79 13.52
CA ARG A 129 3.69 0.99 14.74
C ARG A 129 2.36 0.27 14.77
N SER A 130 2.36 -0.99 15.17
CA SER A 130 1.14 -1.76 15.35
C SER A 130 0.35 -1.25 16.56
N TYR A 131 -0.98 -1.27 16.46
CA TYR A 131 -1.84 -0.84 17.55
C TYR A 131 -3.04 -1.75 17.81
N ARG A 132 -3.45 -2.57 16.82
CA ARG A 132 -4.61 -3.44 16.99
C ARG A 132 -4.60 -4.61 16.00
N GLU A 133 -5.02 -5.79 16.46
CA GLU A 133 -5.38 -6.91 15.59
C GLU A 133 -6.83 -6.76 15.10
N ALA A 134 -7.08 -7.25 13.90
CA ALA A 134 -8.40 -7.27 13.28
C ALA A 134 -8.56 -8.49 12.37
N VAL A 135 -9.74 -8.67 11.82
CA VAL A 135 -10.00 -9.67 10.77
C VAL A 135 -10.45 -8.94 9.51
N SER A 136 -9.77 -9.18 8.41
CA SER A 136 -10.15 -8.65 7.10
C SER A 136 -10.33 -9.80 6.12
N ARG A 137 -11.52 -9.91 5.52
CA ARG A 137 -11.87 -10.98 4.57
C ARG A 137 -11.59 -12.41 5.09
N GLY A 138 -11.81 -12.62 6.40
CA GLY A 138 -11.56 -13.92 7.04
C GLY A 138 -10.10 -14.20 7.43
N HIS A 139 -9.18 -13.27 7.22
CA HIS A 139 -7.77 -13.40 7.58
C HIS A 139 -7.39 -12.49 8.75
N PRO A 140 -6.58 -12.97 9.70
CA PRO A 140 -6.07 -12.15 10.79
C PRO A 140 -5.07 -11.13 10.23
N VAL A 141 -5.25 -9.88 10.61
CA VAL A 141 -4.40 -8.77 10.18
C VAL A 141 -3.98 -7.92 11.36
N LEU A 142 -2.84 -7.27 11.22
CA LEU A 142 -2.34 -6.29 12.18
C LEU A 142 -2.50 -4.89 11.59
N LEU A 143 -3.18 -4.03 12.34
CA LEU A 143 -3.36 -2.63 11.99
C LEU A 143 -2.22 -1.81 12.54
N HIS A 144 -1.66 -0.96 11.71
CA HIS A 144 -0.55 -0.09 12.04
C HIS A 144 -0.92 1.35 11.80
N GLU A 145 -0.28 2.23 12.52
CA GLU A 145 -0.39 3.67 12.35
C GLU A 145 0.99 4.34 12.30
N ARG A 146 1.04 5.46 11.64
CA ARG A 146 2.16 6.38 11.61
C ARG A 146 1.62 7.79 11.71
N ASN A 147 2.21 8.60 12.58
CA ASN A 147 1.98 10.03 12.58
C ASN A 147 3.17 10.70 11.88
N ALA A 148 2.89 11.39 10.79
CA ALA A 148 3.91 12.17 10.12
C ALA A 148 4.44 13.25 11.08
N SER A 149 5.74 13.33 11.25
CA SER A 149 6.35 14.40 12.07
C SER A 149 6.11 15.76 11.40
N PRO A 150 5.71 16.79 12.14
CA PRO A 150 5.48 18.13 11.56
C PRO A 150 6.75 18.81 11.02
N ASN A 151 7.91 18.16 11.04
CA ASN A 151 9.22 18.73 10.74
C ASN A 151 10.02 18.00 9.65
N ALA A 152 9.38 17.56 8.57
CA ALA A 152 10.10 17.22 7.34
C ALA A 152 9.98 18.38 6.33
N ARG A 153 10.64 19.51 6.64
CA ARG A 153 10.91 20.59 5.69
C ARG A 153 12.22 20.34 4.96
#